data_eda4eeb8cb43b9c45d4181f38e80b13d
#
_entry.id   eda4eeb8cb43b9c45d4181f38e80b13d
#
_cell.length_a   1.000
_cell.length_b   1.000
_cell.length_c   1.000
_cell.angle_alpha   90.00
_cell.angle_beta   90.00
_cell.angle_gamma   90.00
#
_symmetry.space_group_name_H-M   'P 1'
#
loop_
_entity.id
_entity.type
_entity.pdbx_description
1 polymer ?
#
loop_
_entity_poly.entity_id
_entity_poly.type
_entity_poly.pdbx_seq_one_letter_code
_entity_poly.pdbx_strand_id
1 'polypeptide(L)'
;MRRLLAPIVALLAMLAPAMAFAHPHIVVQQVVRMIAKDGKYTHVEIEWRFDPFSSEVEIPLIDEDKNGKFSARETKLLSDEMMPELGKYGYLSWINTGAKDFRPPKPPQFSARIDDPATFIPPEWDRNAGDNAGMPMPPNKRADGAQGPRKQGPRNLVYVMRFALPEPSKLVSIATFDPEDFIRIEVDKASVPANCTLGKHPTHKAEFVRGYPIFADVVTCQLP
;
A
#
# COMPACT_ATOMS: atom_id res chain seq x y z
N MET A 1 16.78 48.92 -26.20
CA MET A 1 16.20 48.19 -25.03
C MET A 1 15.42 46.90 -25.38
N ARG A 2 14.90 46.68 -26.60
CA ARG A 2 14.15 45.47 -26.99
C ARG A 2 14.99 44.16 -27.13
N ARG A 3 16.31 44.25 -27.33
CA ARG A 3 17.18 43.08 -27.61
C ARG A 3 17.67 42.31 -26.39
N LEU A 4 17.49 42.84 -25.17
CA LEU A 4 17.92 42.22 -23.92
C LEU A 4 16.78 41.45 -23.22
N LEU A 5 15.52 41.62 -23.65
CA LEU A 5 14.37 40.94 -23.04
C LEU A 5 14.27 39.47 -23.48
N ALA A 6 14.66 39.14 -24.71
CA ALA A 6 14.57 37.78 -25.24
C ALA A 6 15.42 36.75 -24.47
N PRO A 7 16.70 37.02 -24.12
CA PRO A 7 17.48 36.04 -23.34
C PRO A 7 17.00 35.89 -21.88
N ILE A 8 16.42 36.94 -21.29
CA ILE A 8 15.88 36.90 -19.91
C ILE A 8 14.61 36.01 -19.85
N VAL A 9 13.72 36.11 -20.84
CA VAL A 9 12.52 35.28 -20.94
C VAL A 9 12.89 33.82 -21.18
N ALA A 10 13.91 33.56 -22.03
CA ALA A 10 14.40 32.20 -22.26
C ALA A 10 15.04 31.60 -20.99
N LEU A 11 15.77 32.39 -20.20
CA LEU A 11 16.37 31.93 -18.95
C LEU A 11 15.31 31.65 -17.87
N LEU A 12 14.26 32.48 -17.79
CA LEU A 12 13.12 32.24 -16.89
C LEU A 12 12.28 30.99 -17.28
N ALA A 13 12.18 30.69 -18.57
CA ALA A 13 11.50 29.50 -19.04
C ALA A 13 12.28 28.20 -18.70
N MET A 14 13.61 28.26 -18.55
CA MET A 14 14.43 27.13 -18.11
C MET A 14 14.40 26.90 -16.61
N LEU A 15 13.90 27.89 -15.83
CA LEU A 15 13.70 27.79 -14.38
C LEU A 15 12.29 27.31 -14.00
N ALA A 16 11.43 27.00 -14.97
CA ALA A 16 10.17 26.33 -14.67
C ALA A 16 10.50 24.99 -13.99
N PRO A 17 10.05 24.74 -12.73
CA PRO A 17 10.27 23.46 -12.11
C PRO A 17 9.64 22.41 -13.01
N ALA A 18 10.46 21.48 -13.52
CA ALA A 18 9.93 20.26 -14.09
C ALA A 18 9.14 19.62 -12.94
N MET A 19 7.82 19.61 -13.02
CA MET A 19 7.01 18.82 -12.10
C MET A 19 7.40 17.37 -12.34
N ALA A 20 8.31 16.88 -11.50
CA ALA A 20 8.64 15.47 -11.46
C ALA A 20 7.38 14.78 -10.91
N PHE A 21 6.62 14.16 -11.79
CA PHE A 21 5.53 13.28 -11.41
C PHE A 21 6.15 11.99 -10.87
N ALA A 22 6.29 11.90 -9.57
CA ALA A 22 6.92 10.78 -8.87
C ALA A 22 5.92 10.14 -7.89
N HIS A 23 4.78 9.67 -8.38
CA HIS A 23 3.78 8.92 -7.62
C HIS A 23 3.28 7.70 -8.42
N PRO A 24 2.94 6.59 -7.75
CA PRO A 24 3.10 6.30 -6.32
C PRO A 24 4.55 5.97 -5.96
N HIS A 25 4.92 6.22 -4.70
CA HIS A 25 6.25 5.86 -4.18
C HIS A 25 6.31 4.43 -3.65
N ILE A 26 5.17 3.89 -3.23
CA ILE A 26 5.01 2.57 -2.63
C ILE A 26 3.82 1.89 -3.29
N VAL A 27 4.00 0.63 -3.69
CA VAL A 27 2.90 -0.21 -4.18
C VAL A 27 2.64 -1.32 -3.18
N VAL A 28 1.37 -1.46 -2.81
CA VAL A 28 0.89 -2.45 -1.86
C VAL A 28 -0.17 -3.32 -2.52
N GLN A 29 0.04 -4.63 -2.50
CA GLN A 29 -1.00 -5.60 -2.79
C GLN A 29 -1.72 -5.95 -1.50
N GLN A 30 -3.03 -5.74 -1.46
CA GLN A 30 -3.86 -5.96 -0.29
C GLN A 30 -4.65 -7.27 -0.38
N VAL A 31 -4.57 -8.07 0.68
CA VAL A 31 -5.49 -9.20 0.92
C VAL A 31 -6.48 -8.79 2.01
N VAL A 32 -7.75 -9.07 1.81
CA VAL A 32 -8.82 -8.76 2.77
C VAL A 32 -9.41 -10.06 3.31
N ARG A 33 -9.55 -10.14 4.63
CA ARG A 33 -10.21 -11.25 5.32
C ARG A 33 -11.27 -10.72 6.28
N MET A 34 -12.47 -11.27 6.20
CA MET A 34 -13.54 -10.98 7.14
C MET A 34 -13.61 -12.11 8.19
N ILE A 35 -13.49 -11.75 9.45
CA ILE A 35 -13.48 -12.71 10.55
C ILE A 35 -14.87 -12.78 11.16
N ALA A 36 -15.51 -13.93 11.05
CA ALA A 36 -16.85 -14.20 11.56
C ALA A 36 -16.80 -14.97 12.89
N LYS A 37 -17.76 -14.67 13.76
CA LYS A 37 -18.08 -15.40 14.97
C LYS A 37 -19.59 -15.39 15.16
N ASP A 38 -20.17 -16.53 15.52
CA ASP A 38 -21.60 -16.70 15.79
C ASP A 38 -22.50 -16.15 14.65
N GLY A 39 -22.12 -16.46 13.38
CA GLY A 39 -22.87 -16.07 12.18
C GLY A 39 -22.83 -14.58 11.82
N LYS A 40 -21.91 -13.81 12.40
CA LYS A 40 -21.69 -12.40 12.08
C LYS A 40 -20.19 -12.10 11.96
N TYR A 41 -19.83 -11.16 11.11
CA TYR A 41 -18.50 -10.60 11.09
C TYR A 41 -18.26 -9.77 12.33
N THR A 42 -17.09 -9.94 12.93
CA THR A 42 -16.65 -9.21 14.14
C THR A 42 -15.40 -8.38 13.89
N HIS A 43 -14.59 -8.75 12.89
CA HIS A 43 -13.37 -8.03 12.53
C HIS A 43 -13.17 -8.03 11.01
N VAL A 44 -12.43 -7.04 10.55
CA VAL A 44 -11.80 -7.00 9.24
C VAL A 44 -10.30 -7.10 9.43
N GLU A 45 -9.66 -7.99 8.71
CA GLU A 45 -8.21 -8.11 8.65
C GLU A 45 -7.75 -7.73 7.24
N ILE A 46 -6.77 -6.85 7.16
CA ILE A 46 -6.07 -6.52 5.93
C ILE A 46 -4.60 -6.93 6.05
N GLU A 47 -4.10 -7.51 4.99
CA GLU A 47 -2.69 -7.85 4.83
C GLU A 47 -2.14 -7.01 3.69
N TRP A 48 -1.11 -6.21 3.97
CA TRP A 48 -0.40 -5.41 2.99
C TRP A 48 0.91 -6.08 2.63
N ARG A 49 1.03 -6.51 1.40
CA ARG A 49 2.26 -7.02 0.81
C ARG A 49 2.92 -5.90 0.04
N PHE A 50 4.06 -5.46 0.50
CA PHE A 50 4.79 -4.37 -0.13
C PHE A 50 5.55 -4.86 -1.36
N ASP A 51 5.70 -3.97 -2.34
CA ASP A 51 6.51 -4.23 -3.52
C ASP A 51 7.97 -4.55 -3.15
N PRO A 52 8.73 -5.22 -4.05
CA PRO A 52 10.10 -5.64 -3.77
C PRO A 52 11.05 -4.48 -3.47
N PHE A 53 10.86 -3.31 -4.12
CA PHE A 53 11.72 -2.15 -3.91
C PHE A 53 11.53 -1.57 -2.51
N SER A 54 10.28 -1.26 -2.14
CA SER A 54 9.94 -0.79 -0.78
C SER A 54 10.39 -1.77 0.28
N SER A 55 10.19 -3.07 0.02
CA SER A 55 10.60 -4.13 0.94
C SER A 55 12.12 -4.21 1.12
N GLU A 56 12.90 -4.02 0.05
CA GLU A 56 14.37 -4.05 0.12
C GLU A 56 14.94 -2.89 0.93
N VAL A 57 14.24 -1.74 0.92
CA VAL A 57 14.60 -0.56 1.70
C VAL A 57 14.19 -0.72 3.17
N GLU A 58 12.96 -1.14 3.43
CA GLU A 58 12.38 -1.12 4.77
C GLU A 58 12.80 -2.31 5.65
N ILE A 59 12.91 -3.52 5.09
CA ILE A 59 13.29 -4.70 5.88
C ILE A 59 14.57 -4.50 6.70
N PRO A 60 15.69 -3.97 6.12
CA PRO A 60 16.93 -3.78 6.88
C PRO A 60 16.84 -2.74 8.00
N LEU A 61 15.86 -1.82 7.94
CA LEU A 61 15.63 -0.82 8.98
C LEU A 61 14.86 -1.40 10.16
N ILE A 62 14.02 -2.42 9.92
CA ILE A 62 13.18 -3.07 10.92
C ILE A 62 13.90 -4.27 11.56
N ASP A 63 14.54 -5.11 10.73
CA ASP A 63 15.29 -6.32 11.13
C ASP A 63 16.67 -5.91 11.68
N GLU A 64 16.70 -5.38 12.92
CA GLU A 64 17.89 -4.82 13.55
C GLU A 64 19.01 -5.85 13.71
N ASP A 65 18.66 -7.09 14.08
CA ASP A 65 19.61 -8.18 14.28
C ASP A 65 19.96 -8.95 13.00
N LYS A 66 19.33 -8.60 11.88
CA LYS A 66 19.56 -9.15 10.53
C LYS A 66 19.35 -10.66 10.43
N ASN A 67 18.46 -11.21 11.24
CA ASN A 67 18.17 -12.64 11.25
C ASN A 67 17.15 -13.08 10.18
N GLY A 68 16.56 -12.13 9.42
CA GLY A 68 15.58 -12.36 8.35
C GLY A 68 14.16 -12.60 8.85
N LYS A 69 13.87 -12.22 10.10
CA LYS A 69 12.55 -12.31 10.72
C LYS A 69 12.34 -11.11 11.64
N PHE A 70 11.09 -10.74 11.87
CA PHE A 70 10.79 -9.73 12.87
C PHE A 70 10.46 -10.38 14.21
N SER A 71 11.22 -10.03 15.23
CA SER A 71 10.93 -10.36 16.62
C SER A 71 9.69 -9.59 17.13
N ALA A 72 9.13 -10.02 18.24
CA ALA A 72 8.06 -9.28 18.92
C ALA A 72 8.47 -7.86 19.30
N ARG A 73 9.77 -7.64 19.66
CA ARG A 73 10.32 -6.32 19.98
C ARG A 73 10.35 -5.42 18.76
N GLU A 74 10.89 -5.89 17.64
CA GLU A 74 10.99 -5.12 16.39
C GLU A 74 9.60 -4.78 15.82
N THR A 75 8.69 -5.75 15.83
CA THR A 75 7.29 -5.52 15.46
C THR A 75 6.62 -4.46 16.35
N LYS A 76 6.92 -4.48 17.66
CA LYS A 76 6.39 -3.49 18.59
C LYS A 76 6.94 -2.10 18.33
N LEU A 77 8.26 -1.96 18.13
CA LEU A 77 8.89 -0.67 17.81
C LEU A 77 8.30 -0.09 16.53
N LEU A 78 8.18 -0.88 15.47
CA LEU A 78 7.55 -0.50 14.23
C LEU A 78 6.09 -0.05 14.45
N SER A 79 5.33 -0.79 15.24
CA SER A 79 3.95 -0.45 15.57
C SER A 79 3.85 0.87 16.34
N ASP A 80 4.71 1.07 17.33
CA ASP A 80 4.71 2.28 18.18
C ASP A 80 5.04 3.53 17.36
N GLU A 81 5.85 3.41 16.30
CA GLU A 81 6.19 4.51 15.40
C GLU A 81 5.11 4.74 14.34
N MET A 82 4.68 3.70 13.66
CA MET A 82 3.82 3.81 12.47
C MET A 82 2.33 4.00 12.81
N MET A 83 1.80 3.31 13.84
CA MET A 83 0.37 3.30 14.10
C MET A 83 -0.18 4.68 14.51
N PRO A 84 0.51 5.54 15.29
CA PRO A 84 0.03 6.88 15.56
C PRO A 84 -0.07 7.74 14.30
N GLU A 85 0.86 7.61 13.36
CA GLU A 85 0.84 8.36 12.10
C GLU A 85 -0.30 7.90 11.19
N LEU A 86 -0.41 6.59 10.94
CA LEU A 86 -1.53 6.04 10.17
C LEU A 86 -2.89 6.33 10.81
N GLY A 87 -2.94 6.41 12.13
CA GLY A 87 -4.16 6.75 12.87
C GLY A 87 -4.71 8.14 12.54
N LYS A 88 -3.85 9.11 12.23
CA LYS A 88 -4.26 10.46 11.78
C LYS A 88 -5.07 10.40 10.49
N TYR A 89 -4.80 9.40 9.65
CA TYR A 89 -5.49 9.16 8.38
C TYR A 89 -6.51 8.02 8.45
N GLY A 90 -6.91 7.60 9.69
CA GLY A 90 -7.85 6.49 9.90
C GLY A 90 -7.34 5.17 9.32
N TYR A 91 -6.03 4.93 9.38
CA TYR A 91 -5.35 3.74 8.83
C TYR A 91 -5.62 3.54 7.33
N LEU A 92 -5.85 4.64 6.59
CA LEU A 92 -6.23 4.65 5.17
C LEU A 92 -7.45 3.74 4.87
N SER A 93 -8.28 3.44 5.87
CA SER A 93 -9.35 2.45 5.77
C SER A 93 -10.71 3.05 6.08
N TRP A 94 -11.70 2.69 5.26
CA TRP A 94 -13.12 3.00 5.42
C TRP A 94 -13.89 1.69 5.48
N ILE A 95 -14.57 1.46 6.58
CA ILE A 95 -15.34 0.24 6.82
C ILE A 95 -16.82 0.59 6.88
N ASN A 96 -17.67 -0.20 6.20
CA ASN A 96 -19.13 -0.04 6.22
C ASN A 96 -19.78 -1.35 6.69
N THR A 97 -20.73 -1.24 7.61
CA THR A 97 -21.51 -2.37 8.14
C THR A 97 -22.99 -2.33 7.73
N GLY A 98 -23.27 -1.66 6.59
CA GLY A 98 -24.60 -1.55 6.00
C GLY A 98 -25.33 -0.25 6.31
N ALA A 99 -24.99 0.47 7.38
CA ALA A 99 -25.65 1.73 7.75
C ALA A 99 -24.88 2.97 7.28
N LYS A 100 -23.58 3.00 7.49
CA LYS A 100 -22.68 4.10 7.11
C LYS A 100 -21.21 3.68 7.16
N ASP A 101 -20.39 4.42 6.45
CA ASP A 101 -18.94 4.30 6.54
C ASP A 101 -18.44 4.86 7.88
N PHE A 102 -17.43 4.21 8.42
CA PHE A 102 -16.67 4.73 9.54
C PHE A 102 -15.17 4.48 9.32
N ARG A 103 -14.37 5.35 9.88
CA ARG A 103 -12.93 5.13 10.01
C ARG A 103 -12.67 4.38 11.30
N PRO A 104 -11.77 3.39 11.32
CA PRO A 104 -11.44 2.69 12.55
C PRO A 104 -10.99 3.68 13.64
N PRO A 105 -11.70 3.75 14.79
CA PRO A 105 -11.40 4.75 15.82
C PRO A 105 -10.25 4.34 16.73
N LYS A 106 -9.82 3.10 16.65
CA LYS A 106 -8.76 2.52 17.49
C LYS A 106 -7.70 1.89 16.62
N PRO A 107 -6.43 1.87 17.10
CA PRO A 107 -5.38 1.12 16.42
C PRO A 107 -5.81 -0.34 16.21
N PRO A 108 -5.49 -0.92 15.06
CA PRO A 108 -5.70 -2.34 14.82
C PRO A 108 -4.76 -3.17 15.69
N GLN A 109 -5.08 -4.45 15.84
CA GLN A 109 -4.04 -5.42 16.18
C GLN A 109 -3.07 -5.49 15.01
N PHE A 110 -1.80 -5.26 15.27
CA PHE A 110 -0.77 -5.17 14.26
C PHE A 110 0.25 -6.30 14.39
N SER A 111 0.67 -6.83 13.27
CA SER A 111 1.85 -7.68 13.17
C SER A 111 2.56 -7.42 11.84
N ALA A 112 3.87 -7.69 11.82
CA ALA A 112 4.69 -7.62 10.62
C ALA A 112 5.48 -8.90 10.44
N ARG A 113 5.79 -9.25 9.18
CA ARG A 113 6.63 -10.38 8.83
C ARG A 113 7.35 -10.15 7.51
N ILE A 114 8.33 -10.98 7.26
CA ILE A 114 9.01 -11.08 5.96
C ILE A 114 8.51 -12.35 5.29
N ASP A 115 7.93 -12.25 4.09
CA ASP A 115 7.62 -13.41 3.25
C ASP A 115 8.84 -13.75 2.37
N ASP A 116 9.33 -14.98 2.51
CA ASP A 116 10.45 -15.53 1.75
C ASP A 116 10.11 -16.99 1.34
N PRO A 117 9.84 -17.28 0.07
CA PRO A 117 9.84 -16.33 -1.06
C PRO A 117 8.72 -15.29 -0.99
N ALA A 118 8.90 -14.20 -1.75
CA ALA A 118 7.94 -13.12 -1.83
C ALA A 118 6.55 -13.59 -2.29
N THR A 119 5.52 -13.07 -1.64
CA THR A 119 4.11 -13.33 -1.98
C THR A 119 3.45 -12.17 -2.71
N PHE A 120 4.16 -11.05 -2.89
CA PHE A 120 3.71 -9.92 -3.68
C PHE A 120 3.61 -10.30 -5.16
N ILE A 121 2.47 -10.00 -5.79
CA ILE A 121 2.22 -10.20 -7.22
C ILE A 121 2.07 -8.82 -7.86
N PRO A 122 2.96 -8.42 -8.78
CA PRO A 122 2.85 -7.11 -9.44
C PRO A 122 1.50 -6.90 -10.09
N PRO A 123 0.90 -5.71 -9.99
CA PRO A 123 -0.34 -5.36 -10.68
C PRO A 123 -0.23 -5.52 -12.19
N GLU A 124 -1.37 -5.68 -12.88
CA GLU A 124 -1.38 -5.87 -14.34
C GLU A 124 -0.78 -4.68 -15.09
N TRP A 125 -1.03 -3.45 -14.61
CA TRP A 125 -0.48 -2.24 -15.22
C TRP A 125 1.05 -2.17 -15.10
N ASP A 126 1.62 -2.69 -14.02
CA ASP A 126 3.06 -2.75 -13.82
C ASP A 126 3.70 -3.87 -14.66
N ARG A 127 3.04 -5.03 -14.73
CA ARG A 127 3.50 -6.17 -15.56
C ARG A 127 3.52 -5.88 -17.05
N ASN A 128 2.62 -5.02 -17.53
CA ASN A 128 2.47 -4.67 -18.94
C ASN A 128 3.28 -3.44 -19.35
N ALA A 129 3.87 -2.74 -18.41
CA ALA A 129 4.59 -1.50 -18.66
C ALA A 129 5.96 -1.72 -19.33
N GLY A 130 6.45 -2.95 -19.39
CA GLY A 130 7.78 -3.27 -19.93
C GLY A 130 8.89 -2.57 -19.16
N ASP A 131 10.11 -2.58 -19.70
CA ASP A 131 11.29 -1.92 -19.10
C ASP A 131 11.18 -0.38 -19.00
N ASN A 132 10.06 0.19 -19.45
CA ASN A 132 9.79 1.64 -19.52
C ASN A 132 8.69 2.12 -18.56
N ALA A 133 8.11 1.27 -17.73
CA ALA A 133 7.19 1.71 -16.70
C ALA A 133 7.95 2.52 -15.67
N GLY A 134 7.58 3.75 -15.52
CA GLY A 134 8.28 4.85 -14.84
C GLY A 134 8.58 4.71 -13.35
N MET A 135 8.72 3.52 -12.84
CA MET A 135 9.55 3.26 -11.67
C MET A 135 10.87 2.72 -12.17
N PRO A 136 11.99 3.43 -11.97
CA PRO A 136 13.29 2.83 -12.20
C PRO A 136 13.42 1.70 -11.18
N MET A 137 13.09 0.47 -11.59
CA MET A 137 13.75 -0.67 -11.00
C MET A 137 15.24 -0.31 -11.04
N PRO A 138 15.92 -0.22 -9.89
CA PRO A 138 17.35 0.02 -9.96
C PRO A 138 17.90 -1.01 -10.91
N PRO A 139 18.64 -0.60 -11.95
CA PRO A 139 19.22 -1.57 -12.85
C PRO A 139 19.96 -2.54 -11.96
N ASN A 140 19.77 -3.82 -12.19
CA ASN A 140 20.50 -4.89 -11.50
C ASN A 140 22.01 -4.84 -11.87
N LYS A 141 22.53 -3.63 -11.96
CA LYS A 141 23.94 -3.29 -11.98
C LYS A 141 24.39 -3.35 -10.54
N ARG A 142 24.82 -4.56 -10.16
CA ARG A 142 25.71 -4.72 -9.03
C ARG A 142 26.76 -3.62 -9.13
N ALA A 143 26.78 -2.73 -8.14
CA ALA A 143 28.00 -2.00 -7.88
C ALA A 143 29.07 -3.08 -7.66
N ASP A 144 30.01 -3.15 -8.57
CA ASP A 144 31.12 -4.07 -8.50
C ASP A 144 31.81 -3.89 -7.15
N GLY A 145 31.62 -4.83 -6.25
CA GLY A 145 32.49 -4.86 -5.08
C GLY A 145 31.97 -5.41 -3.76
N ALA A 146 30.72 -5.70 -3.53
CA ALA A 146 30.39 -6.31 -2.23
C ALA A 146 28.98 -6.90 -2.22
N GLN A 147 28.83 -8.14 -2.66
CA GLN A 147 27.86 -9.07 -2.08
C GLN A 147 28.03 -10.43 -2.76
N GLY A 148 28.25 -11.44 -1.95
CA GLY A 148 28.23 -12.83 -2.39
C GLY A 148 26.88 -13.21 -3.03
N PRO A 149 26.79 -14.36 -3.68
CA PRO A 149 25.55 -14.78 -4.36
C PRO A 149 24.40 -14.78 -3.38
N ARG A 150 23.36 -13.96 -3.62
CA ARG A 150 22.09 -14.06 -2.90
C ARG A 150 21.53 -15.45 -3.21
N LYS A 151 21.56 -16.33 -2.22
CA LYS A 151 20.96 -17.67 -2.32
C LYS A 151 19.44 -17.65 -2.15
N GLN A 152 18.85 -16.48 -1.87
CA GLN A 152 17.43 -16.32 -1.58
C GLN A 152 16.75 -15.54 -2.70
N GLY A 153 15.55 -15.96 -3.08
CA GLY A 153 14.69 -15.26 -4.03
C GLY A 153 14.23 -13.88 -3.49
N PRO A 154 13.40 -13.17 -4.23
CA PRO A 154 12.84 -11.92 -3.74
C PRO A 154 12.04 -12.16 -2.47
N ARG A 155 12.20 -11.26 -1.49
CA ARG A 155 11.42 -11.22 -0.24
C ARG A 155 10.52 -10.01 -0.27
N ASN A 156 9.41 -10.06 0.46
CA ASN A 156 8.63 -8.86 0.66
C ASN A 156 8.23 -8.66 2.12
N LEU A 157 8.14 -7.38 2.50
CA LEU A 157 7.58 -6.92 3.75
C LEU A 157 6.07 -7.13 3.73
N VAL A 158 5.53 -7.61 4.85
CA VAL A 158 4.09 -7.82 5.02
C VAL A 158 3.64 -7.21 6.35
N TYR A 159 2.62 -6.35 6.28
CA TYR A 159 1.90 -5.86 7.45
C TYR A 159 0.54 -6.51 7.52
N VAL A 160 0.12 -6.88 8.73
CA VAL A 160 -1.23 -7.38 8.99
C VAL A 160 -1.89 -6.48 10.03
N MET A 161 -3.04 -5.94 9.69
CA MET A 161 -3.83 -5.06 10.54
C MET A 161 -5.23 -5.63 10.71
N ARG A 162 -5.65 -5.87 11.96
CA ARG A 162 -6.98 -6.40 12.29
C ARG A 162 -7.78 -5.37 13.06
N PHE A 163 -8.88 -4.95 12.46
CA PHE A 163 -9.80 -3.95 12.99
C PHE A 163 -11.02 -4.65 13.58
N ALA A 164 -11.35 -4.34 14.83
CA ALA A 164 -12.63 -4.75 15.42
C ALA A 164 -13.76 -3.91 14.82
N LEU A 165 -14.87 -4.55 14.46
CA LEU A 165 -16.07 -3.84 14.08
C LEU A 165 -16.74 -3.23 15.33
N PRO A 166 -17.35 -2.03 15.24
CA PRO A 166 -18.08 -1.44 16.37
C PRO A 166 -19.24 -2.33 16.81
N GLU A 167 -19.89 -2.99 15.87
CA GLU A 167 -20.94 -3.97 16.10
C GLU A 167 -20.81 -5.15 15.12
N PRO A 168 -21.08 -6.38 15.56
CA PRO A 168 -21.09 -7.54 14.67
C PRO A 168 -22.15 -7.40 13.56
N SER A 169 -21.78 -7.63 12.31
CA SER A 169 -22.66 -7.47 11.15
C SER A 169 -22.61 -8.66 10.21
N LYS A 170 -23.70 -8.92 9.49
CA LYS A 170 -23.75 -9.89 8.39
C LYS A 170 -23.21 -9.30 7.07
N LEU A 171 -23.19 -7.98 6.95
CA LEU A 171 -22.70 -7.27 5.77
C LEU A 171 -21.55 -6.35 6.17
N VAL A 172 -20.40 -6.50 5.55
CA VAL A 172 -19.24 -5.64 5.77
C VAL A 172 -18.57 -5.34 4.45
N SER A 173 -18.28 -4.07 4.24
CA SER A 173 -17.42 -3.61 3.14
C SER A 173 -16.20 -2.90 3.71
N ILE A 174 -15.09 -2.99 3.00
CA ILE A 174 -13.89 -2.21 3.28
C ILE A 174 -13.33 -1.63 1.98
N ALA A 175 -13.02 -0.33 2.03
CA ALA A 175 -12.20 0.37 1.05
C ALA A 175 -10.94 0.86 1.72
N THR A 176 -9.80 0.64 1.08
CA THR A 176 -8.51 1.12 1.57
C THR A 176 -7.83 1.91 0.47
N PHE A 177 -7.44 3.14 0.74
CA PHE A 177 -6.74 3.96 -0.24
C PHE A 177 -6.05 5.15 0.41
N ASP A 178 -5.02 5.65 -0.24
CA ASP A 178 -4.38 6.91 0.09
C ASP A 178 -4.92 8.01 -0.83
N PRO A 179 -5.58 9.06 -0.30
CA PRO A 179 -6.09 10.15 -1.12
C PRO A 179 -5.02 10.90 -1.90
N GLU A 180 -3.78 10.88 -1.43
CA GLU A 180 -2.63 11.53 -2.05
C GLU A 180 -1.91 10.62 -3.06
N ASP A 181 -2.32 9.35 -3.16
CA ASP A 181 -1.71 8.31 -3.99
C ASP A 181 -0.19 8.15 -3.76
N PHE A 182 0.26 8.45 -2.56
CA PHE A 182 1.64 8.19 -2.17
C PHE A 182 1.88 6.69 -1.99
N ILE A 183 0.86 6.01 -1.44
CA ILE A 183 0.80 4.55 -1.33
C ILE A 183 -0.31 4.06 -2.26
N ARG A 184 0.06 3.38 -3.35
CA ARG A 184 -0.90 2.72 -4.23
C ARG A 184 -1.30 1.38 -3.61
N ILE A 185 -2.58 1.27 -3.24
CA ILE A 185 -3.13 0.06 -2.64
C ILE A 185 -4.08 -0.60 -3.62
N GLU A 186 -3.80 -1.84 -3.99
CA GLU A 186 -4.63 -2.64 -4.88
C GLU A 186 -4.99 -3.99 -4.24
N VAL A 187 -6.26 -4.37 -4.36
CA VAL A 187 -6.72 -5.65 -3.80
C VAL A 187 -6.25 -6.81 -4.68
N ASP A 188 -5.67 -7.82 -4.06
CA ASP A 188 -5.39 -9.11 -4.71
C ASP A 188 -6.70 -9.81 -5.07
N LYS A 189 -7.07 -9.72 -6.35
CA LYS A 189 -8.33 -10.28 -6.87
C LYS A 189 -8.47 -11.78 -6.60
N ALA A 190 -7.35 -12.50 -6.63
CA ALA A 190 -7.35 -13.95 -6.40
C ALA A 190 -7.60 -14.32 -4.94
N SER A 191 -7.39 -13.37 -4.01
CA SER A 191 -7.60 -13.58 -2.58
C SER A 191 -9.02 -13.27 -2.10
N VAL A 192 -9.87 -12.69 -2.96
CA VAL A 192 -11.25 -12.30 -2.59
C VAL A 192 -12.09 -13.56 -2.34
N PRO A 193 -12.66 -13.74 -1.12
CA PRO A 193 -13.46 -14.91 -0.80
C PRO A 193 -14.72 -15.04 -1.67
N ALA A 194 -15.20 -16.26 -1.88
CA ALA A 194 -16.35 -16.54 -2.77
C ALA A 194 -17.65 -15.85 -2.33
N ASN A 195 -17.81 -15.55 -1.05
CA ASN A 195 -18.97 -14.82 -0.51
C ASN A 195 -18.76 -13.30 -0.47
N CYS A 196 -17.73 -12.83 -1.15
CA CYS A 196 -17.40 -11.42 -1.27
C CYS A 196 -17.38 -10.97 -2.72
N THR A 197 -17.57 -9.69 -2.94
CA THR A 197 -17.43 -9.04 -4.24
C THR A 197 -16.34 -7.97 -4.17
N LEU A 198 -15.64 -7.79 -5.27
CA LEU A 198 -14.70 -6.70 -5.47
C LEU A 198 -15.30 -5.69 -6.46
N GLY A 199 -15.30 -4.43 -6.10
CA GLY A 199 -15.77 -3.33 -6.93
C GLY A 199 -14.91 -2.09 -6.75
N LYS A 200 -15.34 -0.96 -7.34
CA LYS A 200 -14.73 0.34 -7.10
C LYS A 200 -15.65 1.19 -6.22
N HIS A 201 -15.06 1.92 -5.28
CA HIS A 201 -15.81 2.81 -4.40
C HIS A 201 -16.35 4.01 -5.22
N PRO A 202 -17.61 4.41 -5.05
CA PRO A 202 -18.22 5.45 -5.90
C PRO A 202 -17.62 6.84 -5.69
N THR A 203 -17.05 7.12 -4.52
CA THR A 203 -16.57 8.47 -4.17
C THR A 203 -15.13 8.51 -3.66
N HIS A 204 -14.63 7.45 -3.02
CA HIS A 204 -13.27 7.40 -2.51
C HIS A 204 -12.29 7.19 -3.67
N LYS A 205 -11.49 8.20 -3.94
CA LYS A 205 -10.54 8.22 -5.04
C LYS A 205 -9.31 9.04 -4.70
N ALA A 206 -8.18 8.68 -5.26
CA ALA A 206 -7.02 9.52 -5.43
C ALA A 206 -7.08 10.22 -6.78
N GLU A 207 -6.63 11.46 -6.89
CA GLU A 207 -6.56 12.19 -8.14
C GLU A 207 -5.17 12.80 -8.29
N PHE A 208 -4.24 11.97 -8.68
CA PHE A 208 -2.86 12.38 -8.90
C PHE A 208 -2.70 13.22 -10.18
N VAL A 209 -3.30 12.80 -11.29
CA VAL A 209 -3.39 13.58 -12.52
C VAL A 209 -4.80 14.14 -12.63
N ARG A 210 -4.93 15.46 -12.72
CA ARG A 210 -6.23 16.13 -12.83
C ARG A 210 -7.06 15.53 -13.97
N GLY A 211 -8.27 15.08 -13.64
CA GLY A 211 -9.18 14.44 -14.58
C GLY A 211 -8.98 12.93 -14.76
N TYR A 212 -8.02 12.32 -14.05
CA TYR A 212 -7.79 10.87 -14.07
C TYR A 212 -7.87 10.29 -12.65
N PRO A 213 -9.08 10.18 -12.09
CA PRO A 213 -9.25 9.64 -10.74
C PRO A 213 -9.00 8.14 -10.70
N ILE A 214 -8.30 7.69 -9.66
CA ILE A 214 -8.10 6.29 -9.34
C ILE A 214 -9.03 5.96 -8.17
N PHE A 215 -10.12 5.25 -8.46
CA PHE A 215 -11.08 4.87 -7.44
C PHE A 215 -10.56 3.72 -6.58
N ALA A 216 -10.77 3.84 -5.27
CA ALA A 216 -10.43 2.80 -4.31
C ALA A 216 -11.11 1.47 -4.64
N ASP A 217 -10.40 0.38 -4.47
CA ASP A 217 -11.01 -0.94 -4.45
C ASP A 217 -11.88 -1.09 -3.20
N VAL A 218 -13.05 -1.71 -3.34
CA VAL A 218 -13.93 -2.04 -2.23
C VAL A 218 -14.24 -3.53 -2.26
N VAL A 219 -13.98 -4.19 -1.12
CA VAL A 219 -14.37 -5.59 -0.91
C VAL A 219 -15.60 -5.60 -0.03
N THR A 220 -16.69 -6.19 -0.53
CA THR A 220 -17.95 -6.33 0.19
C THR A 220 -18.27 -7.80 0.40
N CYS A 221 -18.45 -8.19 1.64
CA CYS A 221 -18.74 -9.57 2.04
C CYS A 221 -20.08 -9.66 2.77
N GLN A 222 -20.87 -10.69 2.45
CA GLN A 222 -22.14 -10.95 3.06
C GLN A 222 -22.24 -12.39 3.52
N LEU A 223 -22.69 -12.59 4.76
CA LEU A 223 -23.06 -13.89 5.29
C LEU A 223 -24.55 -14.18 5.01
N PRO A 224 -24.90 -15.45 4.80
CA PRO A 224 -26.28 -15.87 4.56
C PRO A 224 -27.22 -15.58 5.74
#